data_cedb335dac63cf4eafd0a986b6f9afb6
#
_entry.id   cedb335dac63cf4eafd0a986b6f9afb6
#
_cell.length_a   1.000
_cell.length_b   1.000
_cell.length_c   1.000
_cell.angle_alpha   90.00
_cell.angle_beta   90.00
_cell.angle_gamma   90.00
#
_symmetry.space_group_name_H-M   'P 1'
#
loop_
_entity.id
_entity.type
_entity.pdbx_description
1 polymer ?
#
loop_
_entity_poly.entity_id
_entity_poly.type
_entity_poly.pdbx_seq_one_letter_code
_entity_poly.pdbx_strand_id
1 'polypeptide(L)'
;MTESTFTFIVTEACQLKCKYCYLIGKNNAHKMSFDIARKAIDYIFSESYLQNVDKAVFDFIGGEPLLEIKLISDIVDYIVDYLSSHKHKWVLTYEIRITTNGLLYNNSEVQNFIERYKDHLSISISIDGNKEKNDENRIYSNGKGSYNDIIENVHLWMNQFPNEGTKMTISHNDVPYVYESLKYLIDLGIKKIDVNPVVEDVWVDGDEKIFQEQMIRFADFIIENDLWKELDISVFDDFIGHSLPAEQKLSPCGTMKFSIDSEGKIFPCIRYANYSLRSKSARTIGDISMGLNKNKMRVMDSFFNNIASPTKCLNCEIASECKWCPAESYDSSESGSVFVRTTYACEMHKAKVRVKNYYFNKLKTIGVYYDRSLVSR
;
A
#
# COMPACT_ATOMS: atom_id res chain seq x y z
N MET A 1 -4.41 7.98 17.70
CA MET A 1 -4.90 8.95 16.69
C MET A 1 -5.67 8.19 15.65
N THR A 2 -6.94 8.51 15.42
CA THR A 2 -7.76 7.89 14.38
C THR A 2 -7.44 8.53 13.03
N GLU A 3 -7.32 7.72 11.96
CA GLU A 3 -6.96 8.18 10.62
C GLU A 3 -7.98 7.72 9.58
N SER A 4 -8.33 8.59 8.64
CA SER A 4 -9.04 8.23 7.41
C SER A 4 -8.21 8.49 6.18
N THR A 5 -8.23 7.55 5.24
CA THR A 5 -7.52 7.67 3.95
C THR A 5 -8.50 7.84 2.81
N PHE A 6 -8.36 8.92 2.07
CA PHE A 6 -9.12 9.25 0.87
C PHE A 6 -8.21 9.10 -0.34
N THR A 7 -8.40 8.02 -1.09
CA THR A 7 -7.55 7.71 -2.24
C THR A 7 -8.16 8.25 -3.52
N PHE A 8 -7.48 9.17 -4.19
CA PHE A 8 -7.84 9.72 -5.50
C PHE A 8 -7.12 8.95 -6.60
N ILE A 9 -7.89 8.33 -7.47
CA ILE A 9 -7.35 7.64 -8.65
C ILE A 9 -7.28 8.67 -9.77
N VAL A 10 -6.17 9.43 -9.80
CA VAL A 10 -6.05 10.60 -10.68
C VAL A 10 -5.89 10.23 -12.15
N THR A 11 -5.33 9.05 -12.43
CA THR A 11 -5.17 8.55 -13.80
C THR A 11 -5.01 7.03 -13.82
N GLU A 12 -5.40 6.37 -14.91
CA GLU A 12 -5.08 4.97 -15.16
C GLU A 12 -3.81 4.81 -16.03
N ALA A 13 -3.31 5.90 -16.63
CA ALA A 13 -2.10 5.89 -17.45
C ALA A 13 -0.84 5.58 -16.63
N CYS A 14 0.08 4.84 -17.23
CA CYS A 14 1.40 4.53 -16.67
C CYS A 14 2.41 4.32 -17.78
N GLN A 15 3.64 4.83 -17.61
CA GLN A 15 4.74 4.59 -18.55
C GLN A 15 5.25 3.15 -18.48
N LEU A 16 5.06 2.48 -17.32
CA LEU A 16 5.52 1.11 -17.09
C LEU A 16 4.40 0.07 -17.25
N LYS A 17 4.80 -1.13 -17.60
CA LYS A 17 3.98 -2.34 -17.66
C LYS A 17 4.59 -3.41 -16.77
N CYS A 18 4.62 -3.14 -15.44
CA CYS A 18 5.19 -4.07 -14.47
C CYS A 18 4.46 -5.42 -14.51
N LYS A 19 5.21 -6.54 -14.51
CA LYS A 19 4.66 -7.89 -14.67
C LYS A 19 3.67 -8.29 -13.57
N TYR A 20 3.90 -7.84 -12.35
CA TYR A 20 3.05 -8.11 -11.18
C TYR A 20 1.98 -7.04 -10.93
N CYS A 21 1.78 -6.10 -11.85
CA CYS A 21 0.86 -4.98 -11.62
C CYS A 21 -0.59 -5.47 -11.52
N TYR A 22 -1.22 -5.25 -10.37
CA TYR A 22 -2.62 -5.61 -10.17
C TYR A 22 -3.61 -4.73 -10.94
N LEU A 23 -3.16 -3.60 -11.49
CA LEU A 23 -3.95 -2.73 -12.37
C LEU A 23 -3.90 -3.26 -13.81
N ILE A 24 -4.59 -4.35 -14.07
CA ILE A 24 -4.50 -5.11 -15.34
C ILE A 24 -5.33 -4.52 -16.48
N GLY A 25 -6.43 -3.83 -16.15
CA GLY A 25 -7.38 -3.25 -17.10
C GLY A 25 -7.21 -1.74 -17.32
N LYS A 26 -5.99 -1.21 -17.16
CA LYS A 26 -5.71 0.23 -17.28
C LYS A 26 -6.10 0.79 -18.65
N ASN A 27 -6.76 1.96 -18.67
CA ASN A 27 -7.06 2.73 -19.85
C ASN A 27 -6.39 4.12 -19.76
N ASN A 28 -5.40 4.36 -20.61
CA ASN A 28 -4.63 5.60 -20.61
C ASN A 28 -5.45 6.87 -20.89
N ALA A 29 -6.66 6.74 -21.41
CA ALA A 29 -7.56 7.87 -21.64
C ALA A 29 -8.34 8.28 -20.38
N HIS A 30 -8.41 7.41 -19.36
CA HIS A 30 -9.13 7.70 -18.13
C HIS A 30 -8.25 8.51 -17.17
N LYS A 31 -8.66 9.75 -16.94
CA LYS A 31 -8.07 10.64 -15.94
C LYS A 31 -9.13 11.46 -15.23
N MET A 32 -8.88 11.79 -13.98
CA MET A 32 -9.77 12.61 -13.17
C MET A 32 -9.73 14.06 -13.65
N SER A 33 -10.88 14.73 -13.69
CA SER A 33 -10.93 16.17 -13.87
C SER A 33 -10.89 16.87 -12.52
N PHE A 34 -10.44 18.14 -12.52
CA PHE A 34 -10.46 18.94 -11.29
C PHE A 34 -11.89 19.12 -10.74
N ASP A 35 -12.92 19.21 -11.60
CA ASP A 35 -14.31 19.33 -11.15
C ASP A 35 -14.78 18.08 -10.38
N ILE A 36 -14.40 16.89 -10.83
CA ILE A 36 -14.67 15.64 -10.10
C ILE A 36 -13.92 15.62 -8.76
N ALA A 37 -12.64 15.96 -8.77
CA ALA A 37 -11.84 16.00 -7.55
C ALA A 37 -12.39 17.02 -6.54
N ARG A 38 -12.74 18.20 -6.98
CA ARG A 38 -13.38 19.24 -6.15
C ARG A 38 -14.67 18.74 -5.50
N LYS A 39 -15.57 18.16 -6.28
CA LYS A 39 -16.82 17.56 -5.75
C LYS A 39 -16.55 16.44 -4.75
N ALA A 40 -15.52 15.63 -4.97
CA ALA A 40 -15.12 14.59 -4.04
C ALA A 40 -14.62 15.18 -2.71
N ILE A 41 -13.86 16.25 -2.76
CA ILE A 41 -13.37 16.98 -1.58
C ILE A 41 -14.54 17.62 -0.83
N ASP A 42 -15.43 18.31 -1.53
CA ASP A 42 -16.63 18.92 -0.96
C ASP A 42 -17.49 17.85 -0.25
N TYR A 43 -17.63 16.68 -0.87
CA TYR A 43 -18.32 15.53 -0.28
C TYR A 43 -17.62 15.05 1.01
N ILE A 44 -16.30 14.84 0.98
CA ILE A 44 -15.52 14.41 2.16
C ILE A 44 -15.71 15.38 3.32
N PHE A 45 -15.64 16.66 3.07
CA PHE A 45 -15.79 17.69 4.10
C PHE A 45 -17.25 17.89 4.57
N SER A 46 -18.24 17.46 3.78
CA SER A 46 -19.67 17.49 4.20
C SER A 46 -20.07 16.33 5.09
N GLU A 47 -19.33 15.21 5.08
CA GLU A 47 -19.70 13.98 5.80
C GLU A 47 -19.31 14.06 7.28
N SER A 48 -20.30 14.20 8.15
CA SER A 48 -20.11 14.40 9.60
C SER A 48 -19.38 13.25 10.29
N TYR A 49 -19.55 11.99 9.84
CA TYR A 49 -18.87 10.86 10.46
C TYR A 49 -17.35 10.85 10.18
N LEU A 50 -16.92 11.39 9.04
CA LEU A 50 -15.50 11.54 8.72
C LEU A 50 -14.84 12.64 9.56
N GLN A 51 -15.63 13.56 10.08
CA GLN A 51 -15.15 14.64 10.95
C GLN A 51 -14.68 14.14 12.33
N ASN A 52 -14.97 12.91 12.70
CA ASN A 52 -14.56 12.35 14.01
C ASN A 52 -13.15 11.77 14.03
N VAL A 53 -12.45 11.76 12.88
CA VAL A 53 -11.06 11.30 12.81
C VAL A 53 -10.08 12.44 13.11
N ASP A 54 -8.93 12.08 13.69
CA ASP A 54 -7.90 13.04 14.10
C ASP A 54 -7.03 13.50 12.92
N LYS A 55 -6.84 12.63 11.93
CA LYS A 55 -5.95 12.84 10.78
C LYS A 55 -6.65 12.44 9.48
N ALA A 56 -6.49 13.26 8.45
CA ALA A 56 -6.90 12.93 7.08
C ALA A 56 -5.66 12.67 6.21
N VAL A 57 -5.68 11.57 5.46
CA VAL A 57 -4.68 11.24 4.45
C VAL A 57 -5.33 11.34 3.08
N PHE A 58 -4.80 12.24 2.26
CA PHE A 58 -5.17 12.40 0.84
C PHE A 58 -4.14 11.66 0.00
N ASP A 59 -4.50 10.46 -0.43
CA ASP A 59 -3.62 9.51 -1.11
C ASP A 59 -3.86 9.58 -2.61
N PHE A 60 -2.83 9.94 -3.39
CA PHE A 60 -2.90 10.07 -4.83
C PHE A 60 -2.24 8.87 -5.48
N ILE A 61 -3.04 8.12 -6.22
CA ILE A 61 -2.61 6.90 -6.93
C ILE A 61 -3.15 6.89 -8.35
N GLY A 62 -2.78 5.84 -9.06
CA GLY A 62 -3.26 5.58 -10.41
C GLY A 62 -2.43 4.51 -11.08
N GLY A 63 -2.27 4.61 -12.40
CA GLY A 63 -1.18 3.93 -13.08
C GLY A 63 0.15 4.52 -12.62
N GLU A 64 0.37 5.80 -12.92
CA GLU A 64 1.46 6.62 -12.39
C GLU A 64 0.92 8.02 -12.04
N PRO A 65 0.80 8.38 -10.75
CA PRO A 65 0.17 9.62 -10.33
C PRO A 65 0.95 10.88 -10.77
N LEU A 66 2.28 10.84 -10.86
CA LEU A 66 3.07 12.00 -11.26
C LEU A 66 2.88 12.43 -12.73
N LEU A 67 2.19 11.62 -13.55
CA LEU A 67 1.71 12.07 -14.86
C LEU A 67 0.69 13.21 -14.75
N GLU A 68 -0.02 13.29 -13.64
CA GLU A 68 -1.05 14.29 -13.36
C GLU A 68 -0.65 15.22 -12.20
N ILE A 69 0.67 15.51 -12.05
CA ILE A 69 1.17 16.33 -10.92
C ILE A 69 0.53 17.71 -10.85
N LYS A 70 0.20 18.30 -11.99
CA LYS A 70 -0.49 19.59 -12.05
C LYS A 70 -1.91 19.50 -11.46
N LEU A 71 -2.66 18.47 -11.83
CA LEU A 71 -3.97 18.20 -11.24
C LEU A 71 -3.85 17.92 -9.73
N ILE A 72 -2.86 17.14 -9.31
CA ILE A 72 -2.61 16.87 -7.89
C ILE A 72 -2.32 18.17 -7.14
N SER A 73 -1.51 19.06 -7.71
CA SER A 73 -1.24 20.38 -7.13
C SER A 73 -2.52 21.21 -6.95
N ASP A 74 -3.35 21.29 -7.99
CA ASP A 74 -4.61 22.02 -7.94
C ASP A 74 -5.57 21.44 -6.88
N ILE A 75 -5.61 20.11 -6.74
CA ILE A 75 -6.40 19.40 -5.71
C ILE A 75 -5.89 19.74 -4.31
N VAL A 76 -4.59 19.68 -4.09
CA VAL A 76 -3.98 19.96 -2.78
C VAL A 76 -4.15 21.42 -2.41
N ASP A 77 -4.00 22.34 -3.37
CA ASP A 77 -4.31 23.76 -3.16
C ASP A 77 -5.75 23.95 -2.65
N TYR A 78 -6.70 23.31 -3.30
CA TYR A 78 -8.11 23.39 -2.89
C TYR A 78 -8.35 22.81 -1.49
N ILE A 79 -7.71 21.68 -1.15
CA ILE A 79 -7.78 21.08 0.20
C ILE A 79 -7.23 22.06 1.24
N VAL A 80 -6.04 22.61 1.02
CA VAL A 80 -5.36 23.51 1.95
C VAL A 80 -6.15 24.81 2.15
N ASP A 81 -6.69 25.38 1.07
CA ASP A 81 -7.53 26.56 1.12
C ASP A 81 -8.82 26.31 1.92
N TYR A 82 -9.45 25.15 1.72
CA TYR A 82 -10.62 24.76 2.51
C TYR A 82 -10.29 24.59 3.99
N LEU A 83 -9.25 23.84 4.32
CA LEU A 83 -8.82 23.58 5.70
C LEU A 83 -8.50 24.88 6.44
N SER A 84 -7.83 25.81 5.76
CA SER A 84 -7.40 27.11 6.33
C SER A 84 -8.58 28.06 6.53
N SER A 85 -9.42 28.23 5.48
CA SER A 85 -10.55 29.16 5.51
C SER A 85 -11.62 28.77 6.52
N HIS A 86 -11.84 27.47 6.71
CA HIS A 86 -12.82 26.93 7.67
C HIS A 86 -12.22 26.62 9.04
N LYS A 87 -10.92 26.91 9.29
CA LYS A 87 -10.20 26.55 10.52
C LYS A 87 -10.43 25.09 10.91
N HIS A 88 -10.39 24.22 9.90
CA HIS A 88 -10.70 22.81 10.07
C HIS A 88 -9.64 22.13 10.93
N LYS A 89 -10.03 21.18 11.81
CA LYS A 89 -9.11 20.50 12.74
C LYS A 89 -7.96 19.76 12.04
N TRP A 90 -8.12 19.34 10.78
CA TRP A 90 -7.07 18.66 10.02
C TRP A 90 -5.99 19.60 9.49
N VAL A 91 -6.12 20.92 9.63
CA VAL A 91 -5.14 21.88 9.09
C VAL A 91 -3.70 21.62 9.54
N LEU A 92 -3.51 21.02 10.72
CA LEU A 92 -2.19 20.64 11.24
C LEU A 92 -1.89 19.14 11.12
N THR A 93 -2.86 18.32 10.75
CA THR A 93 -2.74 16.85 10.80
C THR A 93 -3.08 16.17 9.48
N TYR A 94 -3.30 16.93 8.40
CA TYR A 94 -3.44 16.30 7.07
C TYR A 94 -2.10 15.78 6.56
N GLU A 95 -2.18 14.74 5.73
CA GLU A 95 -1.04 14.18 5.01
C GLU A 95 -1.40 14.01 3.55
N ILE A 96 -0.47 14.34 2.68
CA ILE A 96 -0.50 14.05 1.25
C ILE A 96 0.35 12.81 1.03
N ARG A 97 -0.20 11.78 0.40
CA ARG A 97 0.54 10.54 0.14
C ARG A 97 0.61 10.26 -1.35
N ILE A 98 1.81 9.93 -1.84
CA ILE A 98 2.04 9.57 -3.24
C ILE A 98 2.97 8.36 -3.30
N THR A 99 2.58 7.34 -4.06
CA THR A 99 3.48 6.24 -4.43
C THR A 99 3.73 6.29 -5.93
N THR A 100 4.99 6.40 -6.33
CA THR A 100 5.39 6.60 -7.73
C THR A 100 6.38 5.53 -8.21
N ASN A 101 6.44 5.34 -9.53
CA ASN A 101 7.50 4.55 -10.18
C ASN A 101 8.85 5.28 -10.28
N GLY A 102 8.91 6.55 -9.91
CA GLY A 102 10.11 7.36 -9.85
C GLY A 102 10.56 8.01 -11.16
N LEU A 103 10.00 7.66 -12.31
CA LEU A 103 10.45 8.16 -13.62
C LEU A 103 10.35 9.68 -13.77
N LEU A 104 9.33 10.29 -13.17
CA LEU A 104 9.06 11.73 -13.26
C LEU A 104 9.51 12.50 -12.02
N TYR A 105 10.19 11.85 -11.07
CA TYR A 105 10.49 12.47 -9.79
C TYR A 105 11.29 13.76 -9.91
N ASN A 106 12.27 13.83 -10.81
CA ASN A 106 13.11 15.03 -11.05
C ASN A 106 12.48 16.04 -12.03
N ASN A 107 11.19 15.89 -12.38
CA ASN A 107 10.48 16.88 -13.19
C ASN A 107 10.31 18.18 -12.40
N SER A 108 10.46 19.35 -13.04
CA SER A 108 10.39 20.65 -12.37
C SER A 108 9.04 20.92 -11.68
N GLU A 109 7.93 20.48 -12.27
CA GLU A 109 6.61 20.64 -11.65
C GLU A 109 6.48 19.74 -10.39
N VAL A 110 7.06 18.54 -10.42
CA VAL A 110 7.12 17.64 -9.26
C VAL A 110 7.99 18.25 -8.16
N GLN A 111 9.16 18.80 -8.50
CA GLN A 111 10.04 19.41 -7.51
C GLN A 111 9.42 20.66 -6.89
N ASN A 112 8.73 21.50 -7.66
CA ASN A 112 8.00 22.65 -7.15
C ASN A 112 6.87 22.23 -6.19
N PHE A 113 6.16 21.13 -6.50
CA PHE A 113 5.15 20.55 -5.62
C PHE A 113 5.76 20.04 -4.31
N ILE A 114 6.87 19.32 -4.38
CA ILE A 114 7.60 18.82 -3.21
C ILE A 114 8.03 19.98 -2.31
N GLU A 115 8.67 21.00 -2.85
CA GLU A 115 9.11 22.16 -2.08
C GLU A 115 7.97 22.85 -1.35
N ARG A 116 6.80 22.94 -2.00
CA ARG A 116 5.62 23.60 -1.45
C ARG A 116 4.94 22.82 -0.33
N TYR A 117 4.94 21.50 -0.39
CA TYR A 117 4.13 20.66 0.50
C TYR A 117 4.92 19.65 1.35
N LYS A 118 6.25 19.69 1.32
CA LYS A 118 7.12 18.66 1.93
C LYS A 118 6.80 18.35 3.41
N ASP A 119 6.33 19.34 4.18
CA ASP A 119 6.05 19.17 5.61
C ASP A 119 4.79 18.32 5.87
N HIS A 120 3.95 18.13 4.85
CA HIS A 120 2.76 17.31 4.87
C HIS A 120 2.79 16.18 3.83
N LEU A 121 3.92 16.00 3.13
CA LEU A 121 4.06 15.08 2.01
C LEU A 121 4.84 13.83 2.41
N SER A 122 4.20 12.67 2.23
CA SER A 122 4.84 11.36 2.21
C SER A 122 4.88 10.87 0.76
N ILE A 123 6.06 10.77 0.20
CA ILE A 123 6.25 10.30 -1.17
C ILE A 123 7.25 9.15 -1.22
N SER A 124 6.82 8.01 -1.78
CA SER A 124 7.63 6.80 -1.90
C SER A 124 7.92 6.48 -3.36
N ILE A 125 9.19 6.21 -3.67
CA ILE A 125 9.57 5.62 -4.97
C ILE A 125 9.59 4.09 -4.81
N SER A 126 8.96 3.39 -5.74
CA SER A 126 8.98 1.93 -5.77
C SER A 126 10.23 1.43 -6.50
N ILE A 127 11.07 0.65 -5.81
CA ILE A 127 12.24 -0.03 -6.38
C ILE A 127 12.36 -1.43 -5.77
N ASP A 128 12.61 -2.46 -6.61
CA ASP A 128 12.53 -3.86 -6.18
C ASP A 128 13.89 -4.50 -5.83
N GLY A 129 14.98 -3.75 -5.93
CA GLY A 129 16.33 -4.24 -5.69
C GLY A 129 17.33 -3.69 -6.69
N ASN A 130 18.38 -4.48 -6.99
CA ASN A 130 19.38 -4.12 -7.98
C ASN A 130 18.79 -4.04 -9.40
N LYS A 131 19.62 -3.67 -10.36
CA LYS A 131 19.18 -3.46 -11.74
C LYS A 131 18.53 -4.69 -12.35
N GLU A 132 19.12 -5.87 -12.17
CA GLU A 132 18.63 -7.12 -12.75
C GLU A 132 17.25 -7.45 -12.19
N LYS A 133 17.09 -7.34 -10.88
CA LYS A 133 15.83 -7.62 -10.20
C LYS A 133 14.75 -6.60 -10.52
N ASN A 134 15.08 -5.31 -10.52
CA ASN A 134 14.14 -4.27 -10.85
C ASN A 134 13.65 -4.40 -12.31
N ASP A 135 14.58 -4.62 -13.25
CA ASP A 135 14.31 -4.71 -14.68
C ASP A 135 13.64 -6.03 -15.08
N GLU A 136 13.65 -7.05 -14.22
CA GLU A 136 12.85 -8.27 -14.44
C GLU A 136 11.34 -7.96 -14.45
N ASN A 137 10.89 -7.05 -13.59
CA ASN A 137 9.47 -6.76 -13.40
C ASN A 137 9.03 -5.38 -13.87
N ARG A 138 9.83 -4.32 -13.56
CA ARG A 138 9.46 -2.93 -13.82
C ARG A 138 9.94 -2.51 -15.20
N ILE A 139 9.18 -2.91 -16.21
CA ILE A 139 9.52 -2.74 -17.62
C ILE A 139 8.59 -1.74 -18.30
N TYR A 140 9.10 -1.11 -19.34
CA TYR A 140 8.30 -0.38 -20.32
C TYR A 140 7.49 -1.34 -21.22
N SER A 141 6.54 -0.82 -21.98
CA SER A 141 5.74 -1.59 -22.93
C SER A 141 6.57 -2.30 -24.01
N ASN A 142 7.78 -1.80 -24.31
CA ASN A 142 8.72 -2.40 -25.25
C ASN A 142 9.64 -3.46 -24.59
N GLY A 143 9.45 -3.77 -23.31
CA GLY A 143 10.24 -4.74 -22.55
C GLY A 143 11.56 -4.22 -21.99
N LYS A 144 11.95 -2.95 -22.22
CA LYS A 144 13.13 -2.35 -21.61
C LYS A 144 12.90 -2.18 -20.11
N GLY A 145 13.89 -2.49 -19.28
CA GLY A 145 13.87 -2.22 -17.84
C GLY A 145 13.95 -0.72 -17.52
N SER A 146 13.45 -0.33 -16.36
CA SER A 146 13.35 1.08 -15.94
C SER A 146 14.44 1.52 -14.96
N TYR A 147 15.26 0.60 -14.44
CA TYR A 147 16.22 0.87 -13.37
C TYR A 147 17.16 2.06 -13.67
N ASN A 148 17.79 2.07 -14.85
CA ASN A 148 18.74 3.14 -15.22
C ASN A 148 18.06 4.52 -15.33
N ASP A 149 16.75 4.55 -15.59
CA ASP A 149 16.00 5.80 -15.74
C ASP A 149 15.48 6.33 -14.40
N ILE A 150 15.53 5.51 -13.31
CA ILE A 150 15.04 5.90 -11.99
C ILE A 150 16.13 6.06 -10.93
N ILE A 151 17.30 5.46 -11.09
CA ILE A 151 18.30 5.39 -9.98
C ILE A 151 18.77 6.77 -9.50
N GLU A 152 19.01 7.71 -10.40
CA GLU A 152 19.37 9.08 -10.04
C GLU A 152 18.21 9.79 -9.29
N ASN A 153 16.96 9.49 -9.67
CA ASN A 153 15.77 9.99 -8.99
C ASN A 153 15.62 9.39 -7.59
N VAL A 154 16.02 8.12 -7.41
CA VAL A 154 16.05 7.47 -6.09
C VAL A 154 17.07 8.17 -5.18
N HIS A 155 18.27 8.48 -5.67
CA HIS A 155 19.25 9.22 -4.89
C HIS A 155 18.75 10.63 -4.51
N LEU A 156 18.13 11.35 -5.43
CA LEU A 156 17.53 12.65 -5.15
C LEU A 156 16.43 12.55 -4.08
N TRP A 157 15.54 11.56 -4.22
CA TRP A 157 14.45 11.29 -3.27
C TRP A 157 14.97 10.98 -1.86
N MET A 158 15.97 10.11 -1.73
CA MET A 158 16.58 9.77 -0.44
C MET A 158 17.19 10.98 0.26
N ASN A 159 17.79 11.91 -0.49
CA ASN A 159 18.31 13.15 0.06
C ASN A 159 17.21 14.10 0.54
N GLN A 160 16.08 14.15 -0.13
CA GLN A 160 14.94 15.00 0.22
C GLN A 160 14.07 14.42 1.33
N PHE A 161 13.91 13.08 1.35
CA PHE A 161 13.06 12.32 2.26
C PHE A 161 13.81 11.15 2.92
N PRO A 162 14.80 11.41 3.77
CA PRO A 162 15.67 10.35 4.31
C PRO A 162 14.96 9.35 5.25
N ASN A 163 13.75 9.69 5.72
CA ASN A 163 12.95 8.85 6.60
C ASN A 163 11.80 8.14 5.88
N GLU A 164 11.61 8.41 4.59
CA GLU A 164 10.58 7.74 3.79
C GLU A 164 11.04 6.35 3.34
N GLY A 165 10.05 5.48 3.11
CA GLY A 165 10.29 4.10 2.72
C GLY A 165 10.06 3.83 1.24
N THR A 166 10.69 2.77 0.76
CA THR A 166 10.38 2.19 -0.55
C THR A 166 9.46 1.00 -0.44
N LYS A 167 8.79 0.67 -1.54
CA LYS A 167 8.02 -0.56 -1.69
C LYS A 167 8.75 -1.51 -2.64
N MET A 168 9.18 -2.66 -2.11
CA MET A 168 9.75 -3.78 -2.83
C MET A 168 8.68 -4.83 -3.06
N THR A 169 8.27 -5.04 -4.31
CA THR A 169 7.26 -6.05 -4.65
C THR A 169 7.92 -7.37 -5.04
N ILE A 170 7.36 -8.47 -4.56
CA ILE A 170 7.88 -9.84 -4.74
C ILE A 170 6.77 -10.71 -5.34
N SER A 171 7.08 -11.42 -6.42
CA SER A 171 6.28 -12.48 -7.02
C SER A 171 7.07 -13.80 -7.06
N HIS A 172 6.51 -14.87 -7.60
CA HIS A 172 7.14 -16.19 -7.67
C HIS A 172 8.62 -16.16 -8.11
N ASN A 173 8.90 -15.56 -9.28
CA ASN A 173 10.26 -15.54 -9.83
C ASN A 173 11.28 -14.73 -9.01
N ASP A 174 10.81 -13.96 -8.04
CA ASP A 174 11.63 -13.04 -7.24
C ASP A 174 12.16 -13.67 -5.95
N VAL A 175 11.49 -14.72 -5.50
CA VAL A 175 11.72 -15.32 -4.19
C VAL A 175 13.19 -15.69 -3.94
N PRO A 176 13.93 -16.28 -4.89
CA PRO A 176 15.33 -16.63 -4.69
C PRO A 176 16.28 -15.44 -4.47
N TYR A 177 15.84 -14.24 -4.85
CA TYR A 177 16.67 -13.02 -4.87
C TYR A 177 16.32 -12.02 -3.76
N VAL A 178 15.44 -12.39 -2.83
CA VAL A 178 14.92 -11.49 -1.79
C VAL A 178 16.04 -10.95 -0.91
N TYR A 179 16.96 -11.79 -0.45
CA TYR A 179 18.09 -11.38 0.37
C TYR A 179 18.99 -10.37 -0.34
N GLU A 180 19.42 -10.68 -1.56
CA GLU A 180 20.34 -9.82 -2.33
C GLU A 180 19.65 -8.49 -2.68
N SER A 181 18.35 -8.50 -2.95
CA SER A 181 17.58 -7.29 -3.22
C SER A 181 17.47 -6.38 -1.99
N LEU A 182 17.16 -6.95 -0.83
CA LEU A 182 17.10 -6.20 0.42
C LEU A 182 18.46 -5.63 0.80
N LYS A 183 19.52 -6.46 0.71
CA LYS A 183 20.88 -6.00 0.97
C LYS A 183 21.26 -4.85 0.05
N TYR A 184 20.95 -4.95 -1.25
CA TYR A 184 21.21 -3.88 -2.21
C TYR A 184 20.52 -2.57 -1.83
N LEU A 185 19.22 -2.61 -1.44
CA LEU A 185 18.48 -1.42 -1.05
C LEU A 185 19.07 -0.77 0.21
N ILE A 186 19.55 -1.58 1.16
CA ILE A 186 20.24 -1.07 2.36
C ILE A 186 21.59 -0.46 2.00
N ASP A 187 22.37 -1.11 1.13
CA ASP A 187 23.65 -0.60 0.65
C ASP A 187 23.49 0.73 -0.11
N LEU A 188 22.33 0.98 -0.75
CA LEU A 188 21.95 2.30 -1.29
C LEU A 188 21.68 3.36 -0.19
N GLY A 189 21.42 2.94 1.06
CA GLY A 189 21.10 3.82 2.18
C GLY A 189 19.59 3.88 2.51
N ILE A 190 18.74 3.05 1.89
CA ILE A 190 17.31 2.99 2.20
C ILE A 190 17.11 2.26 3.52
N LYS A 191 16.52 2.94 4.51
CA LYS A 191 16.34 2.39 5.87
C LYS A 191 14.97 1.77 6.10
N LYS A 192 13.97 2.15 5.31
CA LYS A 192 12.58 1.67 5.46
C LYS A 192 12.14 0.96 4.18
N ILE A 193 11.81 -0.33 4.30
CA ILE A 193 11.44 -1.17 3.15
C ILE A 193 10.14 -1.93 3.44
N ASP A 194 9.09 -1.60 2.67
CA ASP A 194 7.87 -2.41 2.63
C ASP A 194 8.07 -3.62 1.71
N VAL A 195 8.38 -4.76 2.31
CA VAL A 195 8.53 -6.04 1.62
C VAL A 195 7.15 -6.60 1.32
N ASN A 196 6.72 -6.51 0.08
CA ASN A 196 5.35 -6.77 -0.35
C ASN A 196 5.24 -7.99 -1.28
N PRO A 197 5.13 -9.22 -0.76
CA PRO A 197 4.70 -10.37 -1.55
C PRO A 197 3.30 -10.11 -2.11
N VAL A 198 3.13 -10.33 -3.42
CA VAL A 198 1.83 -10.12 -4.09
C VAL A 198 0.76 -11.02 -3.48
N VAL A 199 -0.49 -10.58 -3.54
CA VAL A 199 -1.63 -11.33 -3.00
C VAL A 199 -2.36 -12.14 -4.07
N GLU A 200 -1.94 -11.99 -5.30
CA GLU A 200 -2.47 -12.68 -6.47
C GLU A 200 -2.04 -14.17 -6.49
N ASP A 201 -2.77 -14.99 -7.24
CA ASP A 201 -2.49 -16.42 -7.41
C ASP A 201 -1.33 -16.63 -8.39
N VAL A 202 -0.11 -16.49 -7.87
CA VAL A 202 1.14 -16.62 -8.64
C VAL A 202 2.15 -17.56 -7.97
N TRP A 203 1.86 -18.01 -6.74
CA TRP A 203 2.76 -18.81 -5.91
C TRP A 203 2.73 -20.28 -6.31
N VAL A 204 3.90 -20.90 -6.32
CA VAL A 204 4.04 -22.35 -6.52
C VAL A 204 4.57 -23.01 -5.24
N ASP A 205 4.36 -24.32 -5.12
CA ASP A 205 4.81 -25.10 -3.96
C ASP A 205 6.33 -24.95 -3.75
N GLY A 206 6.70 -24.55 -2.55
CA GLY A 206 8.10 -24.33 -2.16
C GLY A 206 8.54 -22.87 -2.13
N ASP A 207 7.81 -21.94 -2.76
CA ASP A 207 8.13 -20.51 -2.72
C ASP A 207 8.20 -19.98 -1.27
N GLU A 208 7.28 -20.43 -0.42
CA GLU A 208 7.24 -20.05 0.99
C GLU A 208 8.49 -20.47 1.75
N LYS A 209 9.08 -21.61 1.38
CA LYS A 209 10.32 -22.12 2.01
C LYS A 209 11.51 -21.28 1.57
N ILE A 210 11.64 -21.03 0.27
CA ILE A 210 12.71 -20.20 -0.27
C ILE A 210 12.60 -18.79 0.32
N PHE A 211 11.40 -18.19 0.34
CA PHE A 211 11.18 -16.89 0.97
C PHE A 211 11.61 -16.89 2.44
N GLN A 212 11.21 -17.90 3.20
CA GLN A 212 11.58 -18.05 4.61
C GLN A 212 13.11 -18.14 4.79
N GLU A 213 13.79 -18.94 3.98
CA GLU A 213 15.26 -19.09 4.01
C GLU A 213 15.96 -17.76 3.71
N GLN A 214 15.55 -17.05 2.64
CA GLN A 214 16.10 -15.76 2.26
C GLN A 214 15.92 -14.71 3.37
N MET A 215 14.74 -14.66 3.97
CA MET A 215 14.42 -13.71 5.03
C MET A 215 15.10 -14.07 6.36
N ILE A 216 15.30 -15.33 6.69
CA ILE A 216 16.10 -15.76 7.86
C ILE A 216 17.56 -15.33 7.67
N ARG A 217 18.14 -15.60 6.50
CA ARG A 217 19.50 -15.13 6.15
C ARG A 217 19.62 -13.61 6.30
N PHE A 218 18.58 -12.89 5.88
CA PHE A 218 18.55 -11.44 6.02
C PHE A 218 18.40 -10.99 7.49
N ALA A 219 17.58 -11.67 8.29
CA ALA A 219 17.46 -11.42 9.72
C ALA A 219 18.80 -11.60 10.44
N ASP A 220 19.53 -12.67 10.11
CA ASP A 220 20.86 -12.91 10.64
C ASP A 220 21.82 -11.79 10.28
N PHE A 221 21.87 -11.40 9.02
CA PHE A 221 22.72 -10.31 8.54
C PHE A 221 22.46 -9.01 9.29
N ILE A 222 21.21 -8.56 9.45
CA ILE A 222 20.91 -7.30 10.12
C ILE A 222 21.17 -7.36 11.64
N ILE A 223 21.02 -8.51 12.27
CA ILE A 223 21.32 -8.69 13.70
C ILE A 223 22.83 -8.70 13.93
N GLU A 224 23.61 -9.46 13.14
CA GLU A 224 25.06 -9.56 13.25
C GLU A 224 25.80 -8.25 12.98
N ASN A 225 25.20 -7.36 12.19
CA ASN A 225 25.74 -6.03 11.87
C ASN A 225 25.10 -4.90 12.66
N ASP A 226 24.29 -5.19 13.69
CA ASP A 226 23.59 -4.18 14.51
C ASP A 226 22.62 -3.27 13.76
N LEU A 227 22.27 -3.59 12.52
CA LEU A 227 21.41 -2.80 11.64
C LEU A 227 19.94 -2.78 12.05
N TRP A 228 19.53 -3.73 12.89
CA TRP A 228 18.17 -3.80 13.45
C TRP A 228 17.75 -2.54 14.23
N LYS A 229 18.72 -1.72 14.68
CA LYS A 229 18.48 -0.46 15.39
C LYS A 229 18.02 0.67 14.48
N GLU A 230 18.30 0.57 13.18
CA GLU A 230 18.10 1.65 12.21
C GLU A 230 17.13 1.30 11.09
N LEU A 231 16.94 0.00 10.84
CA LEU A 231 16.13 -0.47 9.71
C LEU A 231 14.69 -0.75 10.13
N ASP A 232 13.77 -0.34 9.27
CA ASP A 232 12.34 -0.63 9.36
C ASP A 232 11.94 -1.52 8.17
N ILE A 233 11.83 -2.82 8.43
CA ILE A 233 11.53 -3.82 7.40
C ILE A 233 10.17 -4.44 7.71
N SER A 234 9.19 -4.25 6.84
CA SER A 234 7.78 -4.57 7.13
C SER A 234 7.51 -6.04 7.49
N VAL A 235 8.37 -6.99 7.09
CA VAL A 235 8.25 -8.41 7.49
C VAL A 235 8.62 -8.62 8.95
N PHE A 236 9.45 -7.75 9.52
CA PHE A 236 9.83 -7.78 10.93
C PHE A 236 8.97 -6.84 11.78
N ASP A 237 7.88 -6.31 11.22
CA ASP A 237 6.95 -5.50 11.99
C ASP A 237 6.31 -6.35 13.11
N ASP A 238 6.33 -5.82 14.32
CA ASP A 238 5.79 -6.50 15.49
C ASP A 238 4.28 -6.77 15.39
N PHE A 239 3.57 -6.05 14.52
CA PHE A 239 2.16 -6.30 14.22
C PHE A 239 1.91 -7.55 13.36
N ILE A 240 2.95 -8.12 12.71
CA ILE A 240 2.83 -9.38 12.00
C ILE A 240 2.85 -10.49 13.03
N GLY A 241 1.79 -11.27 13.08
CA GLY A 241 1.75 -12.45 13.92
C GLY A 241 1.26 -12.23 15.34
N HIS A 242 0.67 -11.09 15.68
CA HIS A 242 0.00 -10.87 16.94
C HIS A 242 -1.52 -10.93 16.81
N SER A 243 -2.17 -11.44 17.85
CA SER A 243 -3.61 -11.34 17.99
C SER A 243 -3.98 -9.89 18.12
N LEU A 244 -4.34 -9.27 16.98
CA LEU A 244 -4.87 -7.92 16.98
C LEU A 244 -6.23 -7.90 17.71
N PRO A 245 -6.57 -6.85 18.47
CA PRO A 245 -7.93 -6.61 18.91
C PRO A 245 -8.92 -6.78 17.73
N ALA A 246 -10.14 -7.19 18.02
CA ALA A 246 -11.14 -7.46 16.97
C ALA A 246 -11.27 -6.28 16.00
N GLU A 247 -11.19 -5.06 16.51
CA GLU A 247 -11.26 -3.81 15.74
C GLU A 247 -10.06 -3.59 14.80
N GLN A 248 -8.92 -4.21 15.07
CA GLN A 248 -7.69 -4.07 14.26
C GLN A 248 -7.45 -5.24 13.29
N LYS A 249 -8.20 -6.34 13.42
CA LYS A 249 -8.11 -7.50 12.50
C LYS A 249 -8.61 -7.19 11.09
N LEU A 250 -9.04 -5.99 10.84
CA LEU A 250 -9.92 -5.63 9.77
C LEU A 250 -9.25 -4.65 8.84
N SER A 251 -9.38 -4.91 7.56
CA SER A 251 -9.05 -3.89 6.58
C SER A 251 -10.04 -2.73 6.75
N PRO A 252 -9.59 -1.48 6.93
CA PRO A 252 -10.47 -0.33 7.04
C PRO A 252 -11.18 0.03 5.71
N CYS A 253 -11.09 -0.85 4.71
CA CYS A 253 -11.65 -0.66 3.38
C CYS A 253 -13.17 -0.45 3.44
N GLY A 254 -13.62 0.71 2.94
CA GLY A 254 -15.04 1.08 2.87
C GLY A 254 -15.60 1.71 4.14
N THR A 255 -14.83 1.85 5.20
CA THR A 255 -15.22 2.53 6.44
C THR A 255 -14.35 3.74 6.73
N MET A 256 -13.05 3.52 6.99
CA MET A 256 -12.04 4.56 7.25
C MET A 256 -11.13 4.79 6.03
N LYS A 257 -11.28 4.00 4.99
CA LYS A 257 -10.50 4.08 3.77
C LYS A 257 -11.38 3.78 2.57
N PHE A 258 -11.39 4.68 1.59
CA PHE A 258 -12.08 4.48 0.32
C PHE A 258 -11.35 5.17 -0.83
N SER A 259 -11.66 4.72 -2.05
CA SER A 259 -11.06 5.27 -3.27
C SER A 259 -12.13 5.88 -4.16
N ILE A 260 -11.76 6.96 -4.86
CA ILE A 260 -12.62 7.68 -5.79
C ILE A 260 -11.95 7.66 -7.16
N ASP A 261 -12.69 7.26 -8.19
CA ASP A 261 -12.20 7.22 -9.56
C ASP A 261 -12.49 8.52 -10.35
N SER A 262 -12.05 8.53 -11.61
CA SER A 262 -12.23 9.67 -12.54
C SER A 262 -13.68 9.95 -12.90
N GLU A 263 -14.62 9.06 -12.58
CA GLU A 263 -16.05 9.25 -12.79
C GLU A 263 -16.79 9.66 -11.51
N GLY A 264 -16.08 9.77 -10.39
CA GLY A 264 -16.66 10.08 -9.08
C GLY A 264 -17.30 8.89 -8.37
N LYS A 265 -17.06 7.67 -8.83
CA LYS A 265 -17.53 6.46 -8.15
C LYS A 265 -16.67 6.20 -6.92
N ILE A 266 -17.31 5.79 -5.83
CA ILE A 266 -16.64 5.48 -4.56
C ILE A 266 -16.55 3.98 -4.37
N PHE A 267 -15.34 3.48 -4.09
CA PHE A 267 -15.02 2.08 -3.85
C PHE A 267 -14.48 1.87 -2.43
N PRO A 268 -14.63 0.66 -1.84
CA PRO A 268 -13.99 0.34 -0.57
C PRO A 268 -12.46 0.49 -0.60
N CYS A 269 -11.83 0.19 -1.72
CA CYS A 269 -10.44 0.49 -2.08
C CYS A 269 -10.25 0.32 -3.59
N ILE A 270 -9.10 0.73 -4.12
CA ILE A 270 -8.74 0.65 -5.55
C ILE A 270 -8.91 -0.77 -6.14
N ARG A 271 -8.73 -1.83 -5.35
CA ARG A 271 -8.87 -3.22 -5.82
C ARG A 271 -10.29 -3.62 -6.20
N TYR A 272 -11.30 -2.80 -5.90
CA TYR A 272 -12.69 -3.00 -6.35
C TYR A 272 -13.04 -2.25 -7.64
N ALA A 273 -12.12 -1.47 -8.19
CA ALA A 273 -12.32 -0.79 -9.46
C ALA A 273 -12.12 -1.75 -10.66
N ASN A 274 -12.79 -1.49 -11.77
CA ASN A 274 -12.78 -2.38 -12.96
C ASN A 274 -11.38 -2.75 -13.43
N TYR A 275 -10.45 -1.80 -13.44
CA TYR A 275 -9.09 -2.01 -13.94
C TYR A 275 -8.19 -2.81 -12.97
N SER A 276 -8.68 -3.14 -11.78
CA SER A 276 -7.99 -4.00 -10.81
C SER A 276 -8.56 -5.41 -10.73
N LEU A 277 -9.74 -5.64 -11.31
CA LEU A 277 -10.46 -6.91 -11.24
C LEU A 277 -10.19 -7.77 -12.47
N ARG A 278 -9.98 -9.07 -12.26
CA ARG A 278 -9.69 -10.06 -13.31
C ARG A 278 -10.95 -10.68 -13.88
N SER A 279 -11.93 -10.92 -13.04
CA SER A 279 -13.11 -11.71 -13.39
C SER A 279 -14.46 -11.11 -12.99
N LYS A 280 -14.46 -10.04 -12.21
CA LYS A 280 -15.68 -9.43 -11.66
C LYS A 280 -15.87 -8.00 -12.13
N SER A 281 -17.10 -7.51 -12.04
CA SER A 281 -17.43 -6.11 -12.26
C SER A 281 -17.04 -5.26 -11.05
N ALA A 282 -16.77 -3.98 -11.28
CA ALA A 282 -16.51 -3.01 -10.22
C ALA A 282 -17.56 -3.04 -9.11
N ARG A 283 -17.12 -2.94 -7.86
CA ARG A 283 -18.00 -2.93 -6.68
C ARG A 283 -17.94 -1.59 -5.98
N THR A 284 -18.84 -0.70 -6.36
CA THR A 284 -18.98 0.62 -5.75
C THR A 284 -19.71 0.57 -4.43
N ILE A 285 -19.38 1.45 -3.51
CA ILE A 285 -20.11 1.72 -2.25
C ILE A 285 -20.84 3.05 -2.27
N GLY A 286 -20.66 3.85 -3.30
CA GLY A 286 -21.31 5.14 -3.47
C GLY A 286 -20.87 5.86 -4.73
N ASP A 287 -21.24 7.13 -4.79
CA ASP A 287 -20.90 8.08 -5.83
C ASP A 287 -20.85 9.48 -5.20
N ILE A 288 -19.96 10.36 -5.66
CA ILE A 288 -19.78 11.70 -5.07
C ILE A 288 -21.03 12.59 -5.18
N SER A 289 -21.94 12.29 -6.11
CA SER A 289 -23.18 13.06 -6.28
C SER A 289 -24.32 12.61 -5.38
N MET A 290 -24.35 11.32 -5.02
CA MET A 290 -25.40 10.71 -4.20
C MET A 290 -24.91 10.29 -2.82
N GLY A 291 -23.60 10.35 -2.58
CA GLY A 291 -22.98 9.93 -1.35
C GLY A 291 -22.85 8.41 -1.20
N LEU A 292 -22.44 7.97 -0.02
CA LEU A 292 -22.27 6.56 0.32
C LEU A 292 -23.61 5.84 0.47
N ASN A 293 -23.70 4.66 -0.13
CA ASN A 293 -24.87 3.79 -0.05
C ASN A 293 -24.82 2.95 1.24
N LYS A 294 -25.68 3.29 2.21
CA LYS A 294 -25.73 2.62 3.52
C LYS A 294 -25.91 1.11 3.43
N ASN A 295 -26.65 0.59 2.45
CA ASN A 295 -26.87 -0.86 2.32
C ASN A 295 -25.62 -1.57 1.81
N LYS A 296 -24.89 -0.95 0.87
CA LYS A 296 -23.60 -1.47 0.39
C LYS A 296 -22.52 -1.39 1.46
N MET A 297 -22.55 -0.31 2.27
CA MET A 297 -21.65 -0.14 3.43
C MET A 297 -21.88 -1.22 4.49
N ARG A 298 -23.14 -1.58 4.80
CA ARG A 298 -23.45 -2.65 5.77
C ARG A 298 -22.81 -3.98 5.40
N VAL A 299 -22.65 -4.30 4.12
CA VAL A 299 -21.95 -5.51 3.69
C VAL A 299 -20.48 -5.44 4.10
N MET A 300 -19.85 -4.27 3.97
CA MET A 300 -18.47 -4.06 4.40
C MET A 300 -18.36 -4.09 5.92
N ASP A 301 -19.31 -3.47 6.65
CA ASP A 301 -19.37 -3.49 8.12
C ASP A 301 -19.61 -4.92 8.66
N SER A 302 -20.50 -5.69 8.03
CA SER A 302 -20.80 -7.07 8.44
C SER A 302 -19.60 -8.01 8.21
N PHE A 303 -18.74 -7.69 7.25
CA PHE A 303 -17.48 -8.35 7.05
C PHE A 303 -16.60 -8.32 8.31
N PHE A 304 -16.69 -7.26 9.06
CA PHE A 304 -15.95 -7.07 10.30
C PHE A 304 -16.50 -7.86 11.49
N ASN A 305 -17.80 -8.06 11.53
CA ASN A 305 -18.49 -8.62 12.70
C ASN A 305 -18.82 -10.10 12.62
N ASN A 306 -18.92 -10.70 11.42
CA ASN A 306 -19.39 -12.07 11.21
C ASN A 306 -18.68 -12.77 10.06
N ILE A 307 -17.42 -13.10 10.26
CA ILE A 307 -16.65 -13.79 9.22
C ILE A 307 -16.96 -15.27 9.25
N ALA A 308 -17.72 -15.76 8.27
CA ALA A 308 -17.80 -17.19 7.98
C ALA A 308 -16.44 -17.67 7.45
N SER A 309 -15.56 -18.06 8.35
CA SER A 309 -14.26 -18.62 7.97
C SER A 309 -14.38 -20.11 7.76
N PRO A 310 -13.75 -20.69 6.71
CA PRO A 310 -13.63 -22.13 6.54
C PRO A 310 -13.00 -22.77 7.77
N THR A 311 -13.40 -24.02 8.11
CA THR A 311 -12.86 -24.75 9.28
C THR A 311 -11.33 -24.81 9.30
N LYS A 312 -10.69 -24.96 8.11
CA LYS A 312 -9.23 -24.91 7.99
C LYS A 312 -8.61 -23.59 8.44
N CYS A 313 -9.33 -22.47 8.28
CA CYS A 313 -8.87 -21.15 8.73
C CYS A 313 -9.05 -20.96 10.24
N LEU A 314 -10.14 -21.50 10.81
CA LEU A 314 -10.38 -21.45 12.26
C LEU A 314 -9.32 -22.22 13.06
N ASN A 315 -8.84 -23.35 12.50
CA ASN A 315 -7.82 -24.21 13.11
C ASN A 315 -6.39 -23.89 12.63
N CYS A 316 -6.20 -22.81 11.89
CA CYS A 316 -4.88 -22.44 11.37
C CYS A 316 -3.97 -21.91 12.48
N GLU A 317 -2.68 -22.27 12.43
CA GLU A 317 -1.66 -21.83 13.38
C GLU A 317 -1.54 -20.29 13.51
N ILE A 318 -1.92 -19.56 12.45
CA ILE A 318 -1.91 -18.10 12.42
C ILE A 318 -3.31 -17.47 12.33
N ALA A 319 -4.36 -18.20 12.75
CA ALA A 319 -5.75 -17.76 12.60
C ALA A 319 -6.03 -16.40 13.25
N SER A 320 -5.42 -16.15 14.43
CA SER A 320 -5.56 -14.90 15.17
C SER A 320 -4.87 -13.70 14.51
N GLU A 321 -3.97 -13.95 13.58
CA GLU A 321 -3.04 -12.99 12.99
C GLU A 321 -3.27 -12.79 11.49
N CYS A 322 -4.11 -13.66 10.92
CA CYS A 322 -4.36 -13.70 9.49
C CYS A 322 -5.16 -12.48 9.02
N LYS A 323 -4.49 -11.61 8.28
CA LYS A 323 -5.14 -10.53 7.52
C LYS A 323 -5.34 -11.01 6.10
N TRP A 324 -6.59 -11.10 5.65
CA TRP A 324 -6.93 -11.46 4.28
C TRP A 324 -7.57 -10.28 3.55
N CYS A 325 -7.45 -10.27 2.23
CA CYS A 325 -7.95 -9.20 1.41
C CYS A 325 -9.38 -9.50 0.92
N PRO A 326 -10.41 -8.74 1.34
CA PRO A 326 -11.78 -8.95 0.87
C PRO A 326 -11.97 -8.68 -0.62
N ALA A 327 -11.18 -7.78 -1.21
CA ALA A 327 -11.24 -7.50 -2.63
C ALA A 327 -10.72 -8.69 -3.45
N GLU A 328 -9.64 -9.32 -2.99
CA GLU A 328 -9.11 -10.53 -3.62
C GLU A 328 -10.09 -11.70 -3.50
N SER A 329 -10.75 -11.83 -2.34
CA SER A 329 -11.82 -12.82 -2.16
C SER A 329 -13.00 -12.57 -3.10
N TYR A 330 -13.38 -11.30 -3.30
CA TYR A 330 -14.44 -10.92 -4.24
C TYR A 330 -14.08 -11.30 -5.67
N ASP A 331 -12.86 -10.98 -6.12
CA ASP A 331 -12.44 -11.19 -7.49
C ASP A 331 -12.21 -12.67 -7.84
N SER A 332 -11.64 -13.45 -6.93
CA SER A 332 -11.28 -14.85 -7.15
C SER A 332 -12.39 -15.86 -6.85
N SER A 333 -13.38 -15.50 -6.03
CA SER A 333 -14.49 -16.44 -5.73
C SER A 333 -15.48 -16.54 -6.89
N GLU A 334 -15.96 -17.75 -7.19
CA GLU A 334 -17.00 -17.97 -8.21
C GLU A 334 -18.25 -17.13 -7.96
N SER A 335 -18.69 -17.07 -6.71
CA SER A 335 -19.89 -16.31 -6.30
C SER A 335 -19.71 -14.79 -6.22
N GLY A 336 -18.48 -14.27 -6.36
CA GLY A 336 -18.17 -12.86 -6.07
C GLY A 336 -18.40 -12.48 -4.60
N SER A 337 -18.22 -13.43 -3.68
CA SER A 337 -18.38 -13.20 -2.25
C SER A 337 -17.13 -12.64 -1.63
N VAL A 338 -17.25 -11.56 -0.86
CA VAL A 338 -16.16 -11.00 -0.03
C VAL A 338 -15.83 -11.88 1.18
N PHE A 339 -16.69 -12.87 1.50
CA PHE A 339 -16.54 -13.74 2.67
C PHE A 339 -15.85 -15.07 2.36
N VAL A 340 -15.65 -15.41 1.09
CA VAL A 340 -14.95 -16.64 0.69
C VAL A 340 -13.45 -16.33 0.65
N ARG A 341 -12.72 -16.78 1.67
CA ARG A 341 -11.27 -16.54 1.78
C ARG A 341 -10.50 -17.25 0.68
N THR A 342 -9.66 -16.50 -0.02
CA THR A 342 -8.61 -17.06 -0.88
C THR A 342 -7.54 -17.72 -0.04
N THR A 343 -6.94 -18.79 -0.54
CA THR A 343 -5.98 -19.58 0.24
C THR A 343 -4.64 -19.80 -0.47
N TYR A 344 -4.47 -19.37 -1.72
CA TYR A 344 -3.24 -19.55 -2.46
C TYR A 344 -2.05 -18.77 -1.86
N ALA A 345 -2.27 -17.65 -1.19
CA ALA A 345 -1.21 -16.90 -0.49
C ALA A 345 -0.98 -17.34 0.97
N CYS A 346 -1.69 -18.39 1.47
CA CYS A 346 -1.63 -18.79 2.88
C CYS A 346 -0.24 -19.19 3.33
N GLU A 347 0.45 -20.02 2.56
CA GLU A 347 1.78 -20.52 2.96
C GLU A 347 2.80 -19.38 2.98
N MET A 348 2.74 -18.45 2.03
CA MET A 348 3.56 -17.24 2.03
C MET A 348 3.29 -16.38 3.27
N HIS A 349 2.01 -16.25 3.68
CA HIS A 349 1.67 -15.50 4.89
C HIS A 349 2.16 -16.19 6.15
N LYS A 350 2.06 -17.54 6.25
CA LYS A 350 2.65 -18.30 7.34
C LYS A 350 4.17 -18.16 7.39
N ALA A 351 4.84 -18.17 6.23
CA ALA A 351 6.28 -17.95 6.14
C ALA A 351 6.68 -16.58 6.72
N LYS A 352 5.94 -15.53 6.42
CA LYS A 352 6.16 -14.19 7.01
C LYS A 352 6.09 -14.24 8.55
N VAL A 353 5.08 -14.89 9.10
CA VAL A 353 4.93 -15.04 10.56
C VAL A 353 6.09 -15.82 11.18
N ARG A 354 6.52 -16.94 10.55
CA ARG A 354 7.65 -17.74 11.04
C ARG A 354 8.95 -16.93 11.03
N VAL A 355 9.21 -16.20 9.97
CA VAL A 355 10.38 -15.31 9.83
C VAL A 355 10.39 -14.24 10.92
N LYS A 356 9.27 -13.56 11.14
CA LYS A 356 9.15 -12.58 12.21
C LYS A 356 9.43 -13.20 13.58
N ASN A 357 8.84 -14.35 13.87
CA ASN A 357 9.06 -15.05 15.13
C ASN A 357 10.53 -15.48 15.32
N TYR A 358 11.19 -15.94 14.26
CA TYR A 358 12.62 -16.20 14.27
C TYR A 358 13.42 -14.95 14.63
N TYR A 359 13.17 -13.84 13.95
CA TYR A 359 13.86 -12.57 14.16
C TYR A 359 13.77 -12.08 15.61
N PHE A 360 12.57 -12.02 16.18
CA PHE A 360 12.38 -11.57 17.56
C PHE A 360 12.94 -12.54 18.60
N ASN A 361 12.87 -13.85 18.33
CA ASN A 361 13.49 -14.83 19.22
C ASN A 361 15.02 -14.67 19.22
N LYS A 362 15.64 -14.44 18.07
CA LYS A 362 17.08 -14.21 17.97
C LYS A 362 17.51 -12.92 18.68
N LEU A 363 16.76 -11.82 18.53
CA LEU A 363 17.00 -10.59 19.29
C LEU A 363 16.95 -10.80 20.81
N LYS A 364 16.02 -11.61 21.31
CA LYS A 364 15.94 -11.98 22.74
C LYS A 364 17.18 -12.71 23.22
N THR A 365 17.78 -13.58 22.40
CA THR A 365 19.00 -14.30 22.79
C THR A 365 20.21 -13.40 23.00
N ILE A 366 20.23 -12.23 22.39
CA ILE A 366 21.27 -11.21 22.56
C ILE A 366 20.88 -10.11 23.56
N GLY A 367 19.82 -10.35 24.37
CA GLY A 367 19.39 -9.45 25.44
C GLY A 367 18.53 -8.28 25.00
N VAL A 368 18.06 -8.27 23.76
CA VAL A 368 17.15 -7.23 23.25
C VAL A 368 15.71 -7.65 23.51
N TYR A 369 15.08 -6.94 24.45
CA TYR A 369 13.66 -7.12 24.76
C TYR A 369 12.87 -6.00 24.14
N TYR A 370 12.01 -6.33 23.20
CA TYR A 370 11.09 -5.36 22.60
C TYR A 370 9.96 -5.08 23.60
N ASP A 371 9.96 -3.88 24.18
CA ASP A 371 8.83 -3.41 25.00
C ASP A 371 7.79 -2.77 24.06
N ARG A 372 6.67 -3.45 23.91
CA ARG A 372 5.55 -3.05 23.04
C ARG A 372 4.92 -1.71 23.45
N SER A 373 5.11 -1.27 24.70
CA SER A 373 4.52 -0.03 25.20
C SER A 373 5.23 1.23 24.68
N LEU A 374 6.42 1.10 24.10
CA LEU A 374 7.26 2.21 23.66
C LEU A 374 7.20 2.52 22.17
N VAL A 375 6.50 1.71 21.38
CA VAL A 375 6.33 1.95 19.93
C VAL A 375 4.94 2.53 19.67
N SER A 376 4.75 3.80 20.06
CA SER A 376 3.66 4.62 19.51
C SER A 376 4.09 5.12 18.12
N ARG A 377 3.59 4.52 17.07
CA ARG A 377 3.60 5.08 15.72
C ARG A 377 2.33 5.84 15.44
#